data_2b23a1ec956561507bdd38d27e933b7b
#
_entry.id   2b23a1ec956561507bdd38d27e933b7b
#
_cell.length_a   1.000
_cell.length_b   1.000
_cell.length_c   1.000
_cell.angle_alpha   90.00
_cell.angle_beta   90.00
_cell.angle_gamma   90.00
#
_symmetry.space_group_name_H-M   'P 1'
#
loop_
_entity.id
_entity.type
_entity.pdbx_description
1 polymer ?
#
loop_
_entity_poly.entity_id
_entity_poly.type
_entity_poly.pdbx_seq_one_letter_code
_entity_poly.pdbx_strand_id
1 'polypeptide(L)'
;MSEKNDTLVQVEHLKKYFPIKGVKGPGVQAVEDISIEIKRGETLGLVGESGCGKTTLGRTILRLIPATEGQVMYNGEDILTYDKKKMWEMRRKLQIIFQDPSASLDPRMTVGEIIGEAIDIHKLAANKKDRADMIKGLLARVGLNTEHANRYPHEFSGGQQQRVGIARALAVNPEFIVCDEPISALDVSIQSQVVNMLEDMQHEMGLTYLFIAHDLSVVRHISHRIGVMYLGTMVELAESYELNRHPLHPYTTVSYTHLRAHETDQY
;
A
#
# COMPACT_ATOMS: atom_id res chain seq x y z
N MET A 1 19.35 14.51 24.35
CA MET A 1 18.62 13.28 23.94
C MET A 1 18.39 13.45 22.46
N SER A 2 19.04 12.64 21.63
CA SER A 2 18.86 12.65 20.16
C SER A 2 17.39 12.39 19.87
N GLU A 3 16.69 13.32 19.20
CA GLU A 3 15.38 13.06 18.61
C GLU A 3 15.56 11.81 17.74
N LYS A 4 14.96 10.70 18.14
CA LYS A 4 14.87 9.53 17.27
C LYS A 4 14.14 10.01 16.02
N ASN A 5 14.82 9.96 14.89
CA ASN A 5 14.21 10.25 13.59
C ASN A 5 13.03 9.29 13.44
N ASP A 6 11.80 9.82 13.63
CA ASP A 6 10.56 9.05 13.63
C ASP A 6 10.12 8.68 12.20
N THR A 7 10.83 9.21 11.21
CA THR A 7 10.57 8.97 9.79
C THR A 7 11.07 7.59 9.38
N LEU A 8 10.15 6.75 8.88
CA LEU A 8 10.47 5.42 8.35
C LEU A 8 10.86 5.48 6.87
N VAL A 9 10.06 6.19 6.08
CA VAL A 9 10.27 6.37 4.64
C VAL A 9 10.31 7.86 4.33
N GLN A 10 11.37 8.31 3.64
CA GLN A 10 11.51 9.66 3.15
C GLN A 10 11.78 9.62 1.65
N VAL A 11 10.98 10.32 0.90
CA VAL A 11 11.07 10.44 -0.56
C VAL A 11 11.50 11.86 -0.89
N GLU A 12 12.54 12.02 -1.69
CA GLU A 12 13.09 13.33 -2.05
C GLU A 12 13.21 13.47 -3.57
N HIS A 13 12.54 14.48 -4.10
CA HIS A 13 12.58 14.87 -5.52
C HIS A 13 12.36 13.68 -6.47
N LEU A 14 11.49 12.74 -6.09
CA LEU A 14 11.27 11.52 -6.84
C LEU A 14 10.56 11.80 -8.15
N LYS A 15 11.16 11.28 -9.26
CA LYS A 15 10.58 11.36 -10.60
C LYS A 15 10.48 9.97 -11.22
N LYS A 16 9.39 9.75 -11.92
CA LYS A 16 9.22 8.57 -12.76
C LYS A 16 8.58 8.93 -14.09
N TYR A 17 9.35 8.77 -15.16
CA TYR A 17 8.93 9.01 -16.53
C TYR A 17 8.93 7.71 -17.33
N PHE A 18 7.95 7.58 -18.21
CA PHE A 18 7.87 6.48 -19.15
C PHE A 18 8.11 7.01 -20.56
N PRO A 19 9.20 6.59 -21.23
CA PRO A 19 9.51 7.07 -22.57
C PRO A 19 8.45 6.60 -23.57
N ILE A 20 8.07 7.48 -24.50
CA ILE A 20 7.15 7.15 -25.60
C ILE A 20 7.99 6.85 -26.85
N LYS A 21 7.81 5.66 -27.43
CA LYS A 21 8.54 5.26 -28.62
C LYS A 21 8.29 6.25 -29.78
N GLY A 22 9.38 6.77 -30.36
CA GLY A 22 9.31 7.72 -31.49
C GLY A 22 9.07 9.18 -31.10
N VAL A 23 8.90 9.52 -29.84
CA VAL A 23 8.75 10.90 -29.35
C VAL A 23 10.02 11.33 -28.65
N LYS A 24 10.57 12.49 -29.03
CA LYS A 24 11.70 13.13 -28.31
C LYS A 24 11.14 13.82 -27.06
N GLY A 25 11.77 13.59 -25.90
CA GLY A 25 11.40 14.22 -24.63
C GLY A 25 11.24 13.22 -23.49
N PRO A 26 10.80 13.66 -22.30
CA PRO A 26 10.71 12.82 -21.09
C PRO A 26 9.65 11.72 -21.17
N GLY A 27 8.72 11.82 -22.14
CA GLY A 27 7.58 10.91 -22.25
C GLY A 27 6.46 11.23 -21.25
N VAL A 28 5.78 10.19 -20.73
CA VAL A 28 4.74 10.36 -19.70
C VAL A 28 5.38 10.59 -18.35
N GLN A 29 5.18 11.76 -17.78
CA GLN A 29 5.65 12.16 -16.44
C GLN A 29 4.65 11.66 -15.39
N ALA A 30 4.74 10.39 -15.04
CA ALA A 30 3.78 9.77 -14.13
C ALA A 30 3.99 10.16 -12.66
N VAL A 31 5.23 10.51 -12.28
CA VAL A 31 5.61 11.09 -10.99
C VAL A 31 6.58 12.21 -11.28
N GLU A 32 6.25 13.42 -10.83
CA GLU A 32 7.01 14.64 -11.07
C GLU A 32 7.34 15.34 -9.77
N ASP A 33 8.63 15.28 -9.40
CA ASP A 33 9.23 16.02 -8.28
C ASP A 33 8.49 15.87 -6.93
N ILE A 34 8.18 14.62 -6.54
CA ILE A 34 7.48 14.36 -5.28
C ILE A 34 8.47 14.21 -4.13
N SER A 35 8.22 14.97 -3.05
CA SER A 35 8.92 14.86 -1.76
C SER A 35 7.89 14.67 -0.66
N ILE A 36 8.01 13.55 0.10
CA ILE A 36 7.12 13.20 1.21
C ILE A 36 7.88 12.43 2.29
N GLU A 37 7.40 12.53 3.52
CA GLU A 37 7.86 11.74 4.65
C GLU A 37 6.71 10.92 5.21
N ILE A 38 7.01 9.67 5.61
CA ILE A 38 6.05 8.77 6.27
C ILE A 38 6.67 8.33 7.59
N LYS A 39 6.00 8.64 8.70
CA LYS A 39 6.48 8.31 10.04
C LYS A 39 6.18 6.85 10.39
N ARG A 40 6.92 6.31 11.34
CA ARG A 40 6.66 4.94 11.85
C ARG A 40 5.26 4.85 12.46
N GLY A 41 4.54 3.79 12.13
CA GLY A 41 3.17 3.58 12.60
C GLY A 41 2.15 4.54 11.99
N GLU A 42 2.55 5.40 11.04
CA GLU A 42 1.64 6.30 10.33
C GLU A 42 0.93 5.59 9.17
N THR A 43 -0.32 5.95 8.93
CA THR A 43 -0.97 5.76 7.63
C THR A 43 -0.97 7.10 6.90
N LEU A 44 -0.19 7.19 5.82
CA LEU A 44 -0.27 8.27 4.85
C LEU A 44 -1.26 7.86 3.75
N GLY A 45 -2.38 8.54 3.67
CA GLY A 45 -3.34 8.39 2.57
C GLY A 45 -2.85 9.10 1.31
N LEU A 46 -3.08 8.50 0.15
CA LEU A 46 -2.76 9.09 -1.14
C LEU A 46 -3.97 9.02 -2.06
N VAL A 47 -4.50 10.19 -2.42
CA VAL A 47 -5.72 10.32 -3.21
C VAL A 47 -5.46 11.10 -4.50
N GLY A 48 -6.38 11.00 -5.45
CA GLY A 48 -6.35 11.69 -6.74
C GLY A 48 -7.05 10.88 -7.83
N GLU A 49 -7.26 11.46 -9.00
CA GLU A 49 -7.92 10.81 -10.12
C GLU A 49 -7.19 9.53 -10.58
N SER A 50 -7.95 8.63 -11.24
CA SER A 50 -7.38 7.46 -11.89
C SER A 50 -6.35 7.90 -12.93
N GLY A 51 -5.17 7.25 -12.92
CA GLY A 51 -4.09 7.58 -13.85
C GLY A 51 -3.22 8.77 -13.44
N CYS A 52 -3.46 9.47 -12.31
CA CYS A 52 -2.62 10.61 -11.89
C CYS A 52 -1.24 10.22 -11.35
N GLY A 53 -0.90 8.91 -11.25
CA GLY A 53 0.44 8.43 -10.86
C GLY A 53 0.56 7.78 -9.50
N LYS A 54 -0.51 7.66 -8.68
CA LYS A 54 -0.48 7.08 -7.31
C LYS A 54 0.17 5.69 -7.25
N THR A 55 -0.35 4.75 -8.03
CA THR A 55 0.20 3.39 -8.14
C THR A 55 1.67 3.40 -8.59
N THR A 56 2.00 4.28 -9.54
CA THR A 56 3.39 4.45 -10.01
C THR A 56 4.28 4.95 -8.87
N LEU A 57 3.84 5.93 -8.10
CA LEU A 57 4.57 6.43 -6.93
C LEU A 57 4.83 5.31 -5.92
N GLY A 58 3.79 4.59 -5.49
CA GLY A 58 3.91 3.50 -4.53
C GLY A 58 4.87 2.40 -5.02
N ARG A 59 4.75 1.98 -6.28
CA ARG A 59 5.64 0.98 -6.87
C ARG A 59 7.08 1.46 -7.06
N THR A 60 7.28 2.76 -7.29
CA THR A 60 8.63 3.36 -7.38
C THR A 60 9.28 3.44 -6.01
N ILE A 61 8.52 3.83 -4.97
CA ILE A 61 8.99 3.80 -3.57
C ILE A 61 9.46 2.39 -3.17
N LEU A 62 8.70 1.36 -3.53
CA LEU A 62 9.10 -0.03 -3.28
C LEU A 62 10.19 -0.55 -4.23
N ARG A 63 10.66 0.27 -5.17
CA ARG A 63 11.62 -0.15 -6.20
C ARG A 63 11.15 -1.38 -7.00
N LEU A 64 9.83 -1.50 -7.21
CA LEU A 64 9.24 -2.44 -8.18
C LEU A 64 9.33 -1.88 -9.60
N ILE A 65 9.33 -0.56 -9.71
CA ILE A 65 9.58 0.22 -10.92
C ILE A 65 10.81 1.08 -10.65
N PRO A 66 11.83 1.13 -11.55
CA PRO A 66 12.99 1.98 -11.35
C PRO A 66 12.60 3.46 -11.40
N ALA A 67 13.12 4.27 -10.48
CA ALA A 67 13.00 5.72 -10.52
C ALA A 67 13.74 6.29 -11.73
N THR A 68 13.32 7.46 -12.21
CA THR A 68 14.05 8.25 -13.20
C THR A 68 15.08 9.13 -12.51
N GLU A 69 14.67 9.81 -11.44
CA GLU A 69 15.49 10.68 -10.59
C GLU A 69 14.97 10.64 -9.15
N GLY A 70 15.73 11.25 -8.23
CA GLY A 70 15.37 11.41 -6.82
C GLY A 70 15.92 10.29 -5.94
N GLN A 71 15.48 10.28 -4.67
CA GLN A 71 15.92 9.35 -3.64
C GLN A 71 14.74 8.79 -2.87
N VAL A 72 14.91 7.58 -2.35
CA VAL A 72 13.96 6.94 -1.42
C VAL A 72 14.74 6.41 -0.22
N MET A 73 14.67 7.13 0.87
CA MET A 73 15.32 6.76 2.11
C MET A 73 14.41 5.85 2.92
N TYR A 74 14.94 4.72 3.36
CA TYR A 74 14.30 3.85 4.35
C TYR A 74 15.20 3.74 5.56
N ASN A 75 14.72 4.14 6.73
CA ASN A 75 15.54 4.25 7.93
C ASN A 75 16.83 5.08 7.74
N GLY A 76 16.77 6.13 6.92
CA GLY A 76 17.92 6.99 6.65
C GLY A 76 18.91 6.45 5.61
N GLU A 77 18.63 5.33 4.96
CA GLU A 77 19.47 4.77 3.89
C GLU A 77 18.73 4.77 2.54
N ASP A 78 19.37 5.27 1.48
CA ASP A 78 18.78 5.31 0.13
C ASP A 78 18.69 3.90 -0.49
N ILE A 79 17.49 3.36 -0.53
CA ILE A 79 17.21 2.02 -1.07
C ILE A 79 17.37 1.94 -2.59
N LEU A 80 17.38 3.07 -3.32
CA LEU A 80 17.59 3.07 -4.75
C LEU A 80 19.03 2.67 -5.13
N THR A 81 19.98 2.86 -4.21
CA THR A 81 21.39 2.52 -4.37
C THR A 81 21.71 1.05 -4.02
N TYR A 82 20.79 0.33 -3.39
CA TYR A 82 21.04 -1.03 -2.92
C TYR A 82 21.32 -2.00 -4.07
N ASP A 83 22.26 -2.91 -3.86
CA ASP A 83 22.49 -4.06 -4.74
C ASP A 83 21.33 -5.07 -4.65
N LYS A 84 21.37 -6.09 -5.49
CA LYS A 84 20.31 -7.11 -5.55
C LYS A 84 20.17 -7.87 -4.23
N LYS A 85 21.28 -8.15 -3.53
CA LYS A 85 21.27 -8.91 -2.27
C LYS A 85 20.63 -8.10 -1.16
N LYS A 86 21.07 -6.86 -0.97
CA LYS A 86 20.50 -5.97 0.06
C LYS A 86 19.01 -5.67 -0.22
N MET A 87 18.64 -5.48 -1.49
CA MET A 87 17.25 -5.30 -1.88
C MET A 87 16.39 -6.55 -1.63
N TRP A 88 16.95 -7.76 -1.82
CA TRP A 88 16.25 -9.00 -1.51
C TRP A 88 15.95 -9.11 0.01
N GLU A 89 16.89 -8.73 0.87
CA GLU A 89 16.68 -8.67 2.32
C GLU A 89 15.59 -7.64 2.67
N MET A 90 15.58 -6.48 1.97
CA MET A 90 14.59 -5.42 2.16
C MET A 90 13.17 -5.84 1.77
N ARG A 91 13.00 -6.81 0.84
CA ARG A 91 11.67 -7.32 0.47
C ARG A 91 10.88 -7.88 1.64
N ARG A 92 11.52 -8.29 2.73
CA ARG A 92 10.82 -8.67 3.96
C ARG A 92 10.16 -7.48 4.64
N LYS A 93 10.79 -6.32 4.61
CA LYS A 93 10.34 -5.12 5.32
C LYS A 93 9.38 -4.27 4.52
N LEU A 94 9.51 -4.33 3.19
CA LEU A 94 8.76 -3.53 2.22
C LEU A 94 7.82 -4.43 1.43
N GLN A 95 6.52 -4.31 1.66
CA GLN A 95 5.50 -5.14 1.03
C GLN A 95 4.46 -4.32 0.27
N ILE A 96 3.66 -4.99 -0.56
CA ILE A 96 2.56 -4.39 -1.30
C ILE A 96 1.31 -5.28 -1.20
N ILE A 97 0.16 -4.64 -1.00
CA ILE A 97 -1.17 -5.21 -1.21
C ILE A 97 -1.69 -4.65 -2.53
N PHE A 98 -2.02 -5.53 -3.47
CA PHE A 98 -2.39 -5.14 -4.83
C PHE A 98 -3.88 -4.81 -4.96
N GLN A 99 -4.20 -4.01 -5.97
CA GLN A 99 -5.54 -3.56 -6.32
C GLN A 99 -6.46 -4.72 -6.74
N ASP A 100 -5.97 -5.64 -7.58
CA ASP A 100 -6.72 -6.80 -8.05
C ASP A 100 -6.23 -8.06 -7.31
N PRO A 101 -7.01 -8.57 -6.35
CA PRO A 101 -6.64 -9.77 -5.64
C PRO A 101 -6.56 -10.98 -6.55
N SER A 102 -7.47 -11.11 -7.54
CA SER A 102 -7.52 -12.26 -8.45
C SER A 102 -6.29 -12.32 -9.35
N ALA A 103 -5.87 -11.19 -9.91
CA ALA A 103 -4.67 -11.11 -10.75
C ALA A 103 -3.37 -11.26 -9.95
N SER A 104 -3.41 -11.02 -8.63
CA SER A 104 -2.23 -11.07 -7.77
C SER A 104 -1.91 -12.43 -7.18
N LEU A 105 -2.83 -13.40 -7.26
CA LEU A 105 -2.70 -14.75 -6.73
C LEU A 105 -2.52 -15.75 -7.87
N ASP A 106 -1.52 -16.64 -7.80
CA ASP A 106 -1.37 -17.71 -8.82
C ASP A 106 -2.52 -18.70 -8.67
N PRO A 107 -3.40 -18.86 -9.67
CA PRO A 107 -4.57 -19.74 -9.57
C PRO A 107 -4.23 -21.23 -9.51
N ARG A 108 -2.97 -21.61 -9.76
CA ARG A 108 -2.47 -22.98 -9.70
C ARG A 108 -1.93 -23.38 -8.34
N MET A 109 -1.73 -22.40 -7.46
CA MET A 109 -1.25 -22.60 -6.09
C MET A 109 -2.41 -22.60 -5.11
N THR A 110 -2.32 -23.42 -4.07
CA THR A 110 -3.24 -23.33 -2.93
C THR A 110 -2.97 -22.06 -2.11
N VAL A 111 -3.95 -21.63 -1.34
CA VAL A 111 -3.81 -20.46 -0.44
C VAL A 111 -2.64 -20.63 0.52
N GLY A 112 -2.45 -21.84 1.06
CA GLY A 112 -1.31 -22.15 1.92
C GLY A 112 0.04 -22.09 1.21
N GLU A 113 0.11 -22.44 -0.06
CA GLU A 113 1.32 -22.28 -0.87
C GLU A 113 1.61 -20.80 -1.16
N ILE A 114 0.59 -20.02 -1.53
CA ILE A 114 0.71 -18.57 -1.80
C ILE A 114 1.23 -17.82 -0.56
N ILE A 115 0.65 -18.06 0.61
CA ILE A 115 1.08 -17.42 1.86
C ILE A 115 2.46 -17.96 2.27
N GLY A 116 2.67 -19.27 2.12
CA GLY A 116 3.90 -19.94 2.52
C GLY A 116 5.10 -19.67 1.63
N GLU A 117 4.91 -19.24 0.39
CA GLU A 117 6.00 -18.95 -0.55
C GLU A 117 7.02 -17.95 0.04
N ALA A 118 6.53 -16.85 0.60
CA ALA A 118 7.39 -15.84 1.21
C ALA A 118 8.10 -16.37 2.48
N ILE A 119 7.43 -17.21 3.26
CA ILE A 119 8.02 -17.91 4.42
C ILE A 119 9.18 -18.79 3.97
N ASP A 120 8.98 -19.56 2.89
CA ASP A 120 9.97 -20.48 2.35
C ASP A 120 11.17 -19.75 1.74
N ILE A 121 10.92 -18.72 0.91
CA ILE A 121 11.97 -17.90 0.27
C ILE A 121 12.90 -17.28 1.31
N HIS A 122 12.33 -16.74 2.39
CA HIS A 122 13.09 -16.08 3.45
C HIS A 122 13.48 -17.03 4.61
N LYS A 123 13.19 -18.33 4.50
CA LYS A 123 13.54 -19.37 5.48
C LYS A 123 13.08 -19.01 6.90
N LEU A 124 11.84 -18.56 7.05
CA LEU A 124 11.31 -18.07 8.32
C LEU A 124 10.83 -19.20 9.24
N ALA A 125 10.45 -20.36 8.67
CA ALA A 125 9.99 -21.51 9.43
C ALA A 125 11.14 -22.49 9.70
N ALA A 126 11.23 -23.02 10.92
CA ALA A 126 12.22 -23.98 11.31
C ALA A 126 12.00 -25.38 10.71
N ASN A 127 10.74 -25.74 10.46
CA ASN A 127 10.32 -27.03 9.91
C ASN A 127 8.91 -26.96 9.29
N LYS A 128 8.44 -28.06 8.68
CA LYS A 128 7.13 -28.12 8.02
C LYS A 128 5.95 -27.85 8.96
N LYS A 129 6.05 -28.26 10.23
CA LYS A 129 4.98 -28.02 11.22
C LYS A 129 4.92 -26.53 11.56
N ASP A 130 6.04 -25.92 11.85
CA ASP A 130 6.16 -24.49 12.14
C ASP A 130 5.62 -23.64 10.97
N ARG A 131 6.00 -23.99 9.72
CA ARG A 131 5.43 -23.37 8.51
C ARG A 131 3.90 -23.47 8.48
N ALA A 132 3.34 -24.65 8.76
CA ALA A 132 1.89 -24.84 8.74
C ALA A 132 1.20 -24.03 9.85
N ASP A 133 1.80 -23.96 11.03
CA ASP A 133 1.26 -23.20 12.16
C ASP A 133 1.33 -21.67 11.86
N MET A 134 2.40 -21.18 11.25
CA MET A 134 2.49 -19.79 10.76
C MET A 134 1.39 -19.46 9.76
N ILE A 135 1.15 -20.32 8.75
CA ILE A 135 0.10 -20.11 7.75
C ILE A 135 -1.29 -20.08 8.40
N LYS A 136 -1.57 -21.01 9.31
CA LYS A 136 -2.85 -21.03 10.06
C LYS A 136 -3.03 -19.76 10.89
N GLY A 137 -1.98 -19.28 11.57
CA GLY A 137 -2.00 -18.04 12.33
C GLY A 137 -2.31 -16.82 11.44
N LEU A 138 -1.71 -16.76 10.25
CA LEU A 138 -1.97 -15.68 9.28
C LEU A 138 -3.40 -15.73 8.75
N LEU A 139 -3.92 -16.91 8.40
CA LEU A 139 -5.31 -17.06 7.96
C LEU A 139 -6.29 -16.63 9.06
N ALA A 140 -6.09 -17.07 10.30
CA ALA A 140 -6.90 -16.66 11.44
C ALA A 140 -6.87 -15.14 11.64
N ARG A 141 -5.69 -14.50 11.53
CA ARG A 141 -5.50 -13.06 11.68
C ARG A 141 -6.30 -12.25 10.65
N VAL A 142 -6.42 -12.73 9.41
CA VAL A 142 -7.24 -12.08 8.38
C VAL A 142 -8.70 -12.53 8.40
N GLY A 143 -9.13 -13.26 9.43
CA GLY A 143 -10.52 -13.75 9.60
C GLY A 143 -10.93 -14.82 8.60
N LEU A 144 -9.98 -15.62 8.11
CA LEU A 144 -10.24 -16.80 7.28
C LEU A 144 -10.15 -18.08 8.09
N ASN A 145 -10.94 -19.10 7.69
CA ASN A 145 -10.83 -20.43 8.30
C ASN A 145 -9.46 -21.04 7.99
N THR A 146 -8.79 -21.56 9.01
CA THR A 146 -7.46 -22.16 8.91
C THR A 146 -7.43 -23.41 8.03
N GLU A 147 -8.57 -24.09 7.85
CA GLU A 147 -8.72 -25.24 6.95
C GLU A 147 -8.69 -24.83 5.46
N HIS A 148 -8.89 -23.56 5.17
CA HIS A 148 -8.85 -23.06 3.81
C HIS A 148 -7.44 -23.03 3.18
N ALA A 149 -6.40 -23.36 3.93
CA ALA A 149 -5.02 -23.43 3.42
C ALA A 149 -4.87 -24.32 2.17
N ASN A 150 -5.69 -25.40 2.06
CA ASN A 150 -5.63 -26.36 0.96
C ASN A 150 -6.53 -25.99 -0.23
N ARG A 151 -7.28 -24.88 -0.16
CA ARG A 151 -8.15 -24.42 -1.24
C ARG A 151 -7.39 -23.53 -2.25
N TYR A 152 -7.95 -23.45 -3.45
CA TYR A 152 -7.43 -22.61 -4.51
C TYR A 152 -8.10 -21.23 -4.51
N PRO A 153 -7.43 -20.17 -5.03
CA PRO A 153 -7.99 -18.80 -5.04
C PRO A 153 -9.38 -18.70 -5.67
N HIS A 154 -9.66 -19.44 -6.72
CA HIS A 154 -10.96 -19.40 -7.41
C HIS A 154 -12.14 -19.95 -6.59
N GLU A 155 -11.88 -20.60 -5.46
CA GLU A 155 -12.91 -21.08 -4.51
C GLU A 155 -13.33 -19.99 -3.50
N PHE A 156 -12.74 -18.80 -3.57
CA PHE A 156 -12.95 -17.70 -2.64
C PHE A 156 -13.66 -16.52 -3.31
N SER A 157 -14.49 -15.80 -2.53
CA SER A 157 -15.01 -14.50 -2.96
C SER A 157 -13.89 -13.47 -3.10
N GLY A 158 -14.12 -12.38 -3.85
CA GLY A 158 -13.15 -11.29 -4.03
C GLY A 158 -12.61 -10.75 -2.70
N GLY A 159 -13.48 -10.55 -1.70
CA GLY A 159 -13.07 -10.10 -0.36
C GLY A 159 -12.22 -11.14 0.39
N GLN A 160 -12.48 -12.42 0.20
CA GLN A 160 -11.65 -13.48 0.77
C GLN A 160 -10.30 -13.57 0.06
N GLN A 161 -10.25 -13.42 -1.26
CA GLN A 161 -8.99 -13.35 -2.02
C GLN A 161 -8.14 -12.15 -1.58
N GLN A 162 -8.77 -11.00 -1.32
CA GLN A 162 -8.07 -9.82 -0.78
C GLN A 162 -7.45 -10.12 0.59
N ARG A 163 -8.18 -10.79 1.47
CA ARG A 163 -7.66 -11.23 2.77
C ARG A 163 -6.48 -12.20 2.63
N VAL A 164 -6.49 -13.08 1.63
CA VAL A 164 -5.33 -13.94 1.29
C VAL A 164 -4.13 -13.07 0.84
N GLY A 165 -4.35 -12.07 0.00
CA GLY A 165 -3.32 -11.13 -0.43
C GLY A 165 -2.70 -10.35 0.74
N ILE A 166 -3.53 -9.95 1.72
CA ILE A 166 -3.07 -9.30 2.95
C ILE A 166 -2.26 -10.29 3.80
N ALA A 167 -2.76 -11.52 4.01
CA ALA A 167 -2.02 -12.55 4.75
C ALA A 167 -0.65 -12.85 4.13
N ARG A 168 -0.56 -12.89 2.79
CA ARG A 168 0.70 -13.04 2.06
C ARG A 168 1.67 -11.89 2.36
N ALA A 169 1.21 -10.64 2.33
CA ALA A 169 2.05 -9.49 2.65
C ALA A 169 2.56 -9.52 4.09
N LEU A 170 1.75 -9.99 5.03
CA LEU A 170 2.11 -10.10 6.46
C LEU A 170 3.04 -11.27 6.77
N ALA A 171 3.15 -12.26 5.88
CA ALA A 171 3.90 -13.51 6.12
C ALA A 171 5.38 -13.29 6.45
N VAL A 172 5.96 -12.18 6.04
CA VAL A 172 7.37 -11.82 6.26
C VAL A 172 7.58 -10.82 7.41
N ASN A 173 6.52 -10.48 8.14
CA ASN A 173 6.53 -9.48 9.21
C ASN A 173 7.09 -8.12 8.74
N PRO A 174 6.40 -7.44 7.83
CA PRO A 174 6.85 -6.18 7.22
C PRO A 174 6.84 -5.01 8.22
N GLU A 175 7.56 -3.93 7.90
CA GLU A 175 7.50 -2.65 8.62
C GLU A 175 6.71 -1.60 7.81
N PHE A 176 6.74 -1.69 6.48
CA PHE A 176 6.06 -0.77 5.57
C PHE A 176 5.29 -1.52 4.47
N ILE A 177 4.04 -1.14 4.28
CA ILE A 177 3.16 -1.72 3.26
C ILE A 177 2.56 -0.61 2.40
N VAL A 178 2.71 -0.72 1.08
CA VAL A 178 1.93 0.04 0.12
C VAL A 178 0.62 -0.69 -0.14
N CYS A 179 -0.50 -0.10 0.26
CA CYS A 179 -1.85 -0.60 -0.04
C CYS A 179 -2.32 0.08 -1.35
N ASP A 180 -2.14 -0.60 -2.48
CA ASP A 180 -2.46 -0.07 -3.82
C ASP A 180 -3.93 -0.37 -4.14
N GLU A 181 -4.83 0.57 -3.82
CA GLU A 181 -6.29 0.46 -3.97
C GLU A 181 -6.88 -0.85 -3.40
N PRO A 182 -6.59 -1.21 -2.14
CA PRO A 182 -6.84 -2.55 -1.60
C PRO A 182 -8.32 -2.93 -1.47
N ILE A 183 -9.23 -2.00 -1.72
CA ILE A 183 -10.68 -2.17 -1.52
C ILE A 183 -11.51 -1.84 -2.76
N SER A 184 -10.89 -1.35 -3.84
CA SER A 184 -11.60 -0.82 -5.03
C SER A 184 -12.49 -1.84 -5.75
N ALA A 185 -12.15 -3.13 -5.67
CA ALA A 185 -12.90 -4.22 -6.30
C ALA A 185 -13.91 -4.92 -5.35
N LEU A 186 -14.16 -4.34 -4.16
CA LEU A 186 -14.97 -4.96 -3.11
C LEU A 186 -16.28 -4.22 -2.89
N ASP A 187 -17.31 -4.95 -2.44
CA ASP A 187 -18.57 -4.37 -1.98
C ASP A 187 -18.37 -3.50 -0.74
N VAL A 188 -19.17 -2.45 -0.55
CA VAL A 188 -19.05 -1.45 0.53
C VAL A 188 -18.96 -2.09 1.92
N SER A 189 -19.77 -3.12 2.19
CA SER A 189 -19.75 -3.82 3.48
C SER A 189 -18.44 -4.58 3.74
N ILE A 190 -17.81 -5.09 2.69
CA ILE A 190 -16.53 -5.80 2.75
C ILE A 190 -15.38 -4.79 2.84
N GLN A 191 -15.49 -3.65 2.15
CA GLN A 191 -14.50 -2.56 2.24
C GLN A 191 -14.26 -2.15 3.69
N SER A 192 -15.32 -1.85 4.45
CA SER A 192 -15.23 -1.46 5.86
C SER A 192 -14.55 -2.54 6.72
N GLN A 193 -14.85 -3.80 6.48
CA GLN A 193 -14.19 -4.91 7.21
C GLN A 193 -12.69 -5.00 6.91
N VAL A 194 -12.27 -4.77 5.66
CA VAL A 194 -10.86 -4.80 5.28
C VAL A 194 -10.12 -3.59 5.86
N VAL A 195 -10.73 -2.41 5.87
CA VAL A 195 -10.14 -1.20 6.45
C VAL A 195 -9.93 -1.37 7.96
N ASN A 196 -10.96 -1.78 8.71
CA ASN A 196 -10.84 -2.02 10.14
C ASN A 196 -9.77 -3.07 10.46
N MET A 197 -9.71 -4.15 9.66
CA MET A 197 -8.67 -5.17 9.80
C MET A 197 -7.26 -4.60 9.59
N LEU A 198 -7.06 -3.69 8.63
CA LEU A 198 -5.76 -3.03 8.40
C LEU A 198 -5.39 -2.09 9.56
N GLU A 199 -6.37 -1.38 10.14
CA GLU A 199 -6.18 -0.55 11.34
C GLU A 199 -5.79 -1.39 12.55
N ASP A 200 -6.51 -2.48 12.81
CA ASP A 200 -6.19 -3.40 13.90
C ASP A 200 -4.75 -3.94 13.76
N MET A 201 -4.37 -4.35 12.56
CA MET A 201 -3.01 -4.82 12.28
C MET A 201 -1.95 -3.73 12.45
N GLN A 202 -2.28 -2.47 12.10
CA GLN A 202 -1.37 -1.34 12.34
C GLN A 202 -1.10 -1.17 13.82
N HIS A 203 -2.15 -1.18 14.65
CA HIS A 203 -2.01 -1.05 16.10
C HIS A 203 -1.30 -2.22 16.74
N GLU A 204 -1.62 -3.47 16.35
CA GLU A 204 -1.02 -4.67 16.93
C GLU A 204 0.44 -4.88 16.55
N MET A 205 0.81 -4.57 15.31
CA MET A 205 2.12 -4.89 14.73
C MET A 205 3.01 -3.65 14.53
N GLY A 206 2.49 -2.45 14.76
CA GLY A 206 3.23 -1.20 14.50
C GLY A 206 3.50 -0.95 13.01
N LEU A 207 2.59 -1.39 12.13
CA LEU A 207 2.77 -1.27 10.69
C LEU A 207 2.66 0.18 10.23
N THR A 208 3.40 0.51 9.19
CA THR A 208 3.35 1.81 8.51
C THR A 208 2.75 1.61 7.12
N TYR A 209 1.78 2.45 6.74
CA TYR A 209 1.08 2.33 5.46
C TYR A 209 1.25 3.55 4.57
N LEU A 210 1.40 3.30 3.26
CA LEU A 210 1.00 4.22 2.21
C LEU A 210 -0.30 3.69 1.62
N PHE A 211 -1.43 4.30 1.98
CA PHE A 211 -2.76 3.85 1.59
C PHE A 211 -3.26 4.62 0.38
N ILE A 212 -3.25 3.98 -0.78
CA ILE A 212 -3.68 4.56 -2.06
C ILE A 212 -5.14 4.20 -2.28
N ALA A 213 -6.00 5.19 -2.50
CA ALA A 213 -7.37 4.98 -2.93
C ALA A 213 -7.88 6.17 -3.75
N HIS A 214 -8.99 5.98 -4.41
CA HIS A 214 -9.72 7.05 -5.10
C HIS A 214 -10.86 7.60 -4.24
N ASP A 215 -11.34 6.84 -3.26
CA ASP A 215 -12.41 7.23 -2.33
C ASP A 215 -11.83 7.95 -1.10
N LEU A 216 -12.10 9.25 -1.05
CA LEU A 216 -11.67 10.13 0.03
C LEU A 216 -12.29 9.77 1.39
N SER A 217 -13.54 9.23 1.41
CA SER A 217 -14.23 8.89 2.66
C SER A 217 -13.47 7.79 3.41
N VAL A 218 -13.03 6.77 2.69
CA VAL A 218 -12.25 5.68 3.26
C VAL A 218 -10.87 6.15 3.70
N VAL A 219 -10.18 6.93 2.84
CA VAL A 219 -8.85 7.44 3.17
C VAL A 219 -8.89 8.35 4.40
N ARG A 220 -9.92 9.18 4.53
CA ARG A 220 -10.14 10.02 5.72
C ARG A 220 -10.23 9.20 7.00
N HIS A 221 -10.86 8.03 6.94
CA HIS A 221 -11.07 7.17 8.11
C HIS A 221 -9.76 6.56 8.60
N ILE A 222 -8.97 5.96 7.70
CA ILE A 222 -7.76 5.21 8.06
C ILE A 222 -6.51 6.08 8.17
N SER A 223 -6.47 7.29 7.58
CA SER A 223 -5.23 8.04 7.40
C SER A 223 -5.03 9.12 8.45
N HIS A 224 -3.80 9.25 8.95
CA HIS A 224 -3.36 10.35 9.80
C HIS A 224 -3.16 11.62 8.99
N ARG A 225 -2.47 11.52 7.86
CA ARG A 225 -2.23 12.58 6.88
C ARG A 225 -2.67 12.11 5.50
N ILE A 226 -3.05 13.06 4.65
CA ILE A 226 -3.49 12.77 3.28
C ILE A 226 -2.69 13.63 2.31
N GLY A 227 -2.11 13.00 1.30
CA GLY A 227 -1.53 13.62 0.12
C GLY A 227 -2.50 13.56 -1.05
N VAL A 228 -2.65 14.68 -1.75
CA VAL A 228 -3.48 14.78 -2.95
C VAL A 228 -2.58 14.87 -4.16
N MET A 229 -2.71 13.92 -5.08
CA MET A 229 -1.98 13.90 -6.35
C MET A 229 -2.85 14.36 -7.50
N TYR A 230 -2.27 15.19 -8.36
CA TYR A 230 -2.86 15.65 -9.62
C TYR A 230 -1.80 15.70 -10.71
N LEU A 231 -2.05 15.03 -11.84
CA LEU A 231 -1.16 14.99 -13.01
C LEU A 231 0.33 14.72 -12.68
N GLY A 232 0.58 13.75 -11.80
CA GLY A 232 1.94 13.33 -11.44
C GLY A 232 2.60 14.12 -10.32
N THR A 233 1.98 15.20 -9.84
CA THR A 233 2.52 16.07 -8.77
C THR A 233 1.72 15.94 -7.48
N MET A 234 2.36 16.22 -6.34
CA MET A 234 1.69 16.38 -5.05
C MET A 234 1.22 17.83 -4.93
N VAL A 235 -0.09 18.05 -4.97
CA VAL A 235 -0.67 19.40 -4.93
C VAL A 235 -1.03 19.86 -3.53
N GLU A 236 -1.27 18.93 -2.61
CA GLU A 236 -1.59 19.22 -1.21
C GLU A 236 -1.18 18.05 -0.32
N LEU A 237 -0.69 18.34 0.89
CA LEU A 237 -0.36 17.36 1.92
C LEU A 237 -0.67 17.98 3.28
N ALA A 238 -1.60 17.39 4.02
CA ALA A 238 -1.99 17.90 5.33
C ALA A 238 -2.50 16.77 6.24
N GLU A 239 -2.71 17.09 7.53
CA GLU A 239 -3.46 16.24 8.46
C GLU A 239 -4.85 15.94 7.89
N SER A 240 -5.31 14.69 8.05
CA SER A 240 -6.58 14.21 7.46
C SER A 240 -7.77 15.11 7.85
N TYR A 241 -7.82 15.52 9.10
CA TYR A 241 -8.88 16.39 9.61
C TYR A 241 -8.84 17.80 8.99
N GLU A 242 -7.66 18.41 8.90
CA GLU A 242 -7.47 19.76 8.33
C GLU A 242 -7.77 19.79 6.83
N LEU A 243 -7.26 18.82 6.08
CA LEU A 243 -7.52 18.71 4.65
C LEU A 243 -9.02 18.62 4.32
N ASN A 244 -9.78 17.92 5.16
CA ASN A 244 -11.22 17.77 4.99
C ASN A 244 -12.00 19.06 5.28
N ARG A 245 -11.53 19.88 6.22
CA ARG A 245 -12.20 21.14 6.61
C ARG A 245 -11.83 22.33 5.76
N HIS A 246 -10.56 22.42 5.44
CA HIS A 246 -9.94 23.59 4.80
C HIS A 246 -9.03 23.18 3.62
N PRO A 247 -9.60 22.52 2.56
CA PRO A 247 -8.80 22.24 1.38
C PRO A 247 -8.35 23.54 0.74
N LEU A 248 -7.04 23.67 0.47
CA LEU A 248 -6.45 24.90 -0.05
C LEU A 248 -6.33 24.89 -1.57
N HIS A 249 -6.01 23.73 -2.16
CA HIS A 249 -5.85 23.62 -3.61
C HIS A 249 -7.22 23.51 -4.30
N PRO A 250 -7.49 24.23 -5.41
CA PRO A 250 -8.77 24.19 -6.11
C PRO A 250 -9.23 22.77 -6.48
N TYR A 251 -8.31 21.91 -6.95
CA TYR A 251 -8.60 20.51 -7.26
C TYR A 251 -9.10 19.75 -6.02
N THR A 252 -8.42 19.92 -4.88
CA THR A 252 -8.82 19.31 -3.60
C THR A 252 -10.22 19.80 -3.19
N THR A 253 -10.47 21.12 -3.28
CA THR A 253 -11.76 21.73 -2.95
C THR A 253 -12.89 21.10 -3.76
N VAL A 254 -12.73 20.95 -5.09
CA VAL A 254 -13.73 20.33 -5.96
C VAL A 254 -13.95 18.87 -5.59
N SER A 255 -12.89 18.10 -5.36
CA SER A 255 -12.97 16.69 -4.97
C SER A 255 -13.72 16.49 -3.65
N TYR A 256 -13.49 17.37 -2.66
CA TYR A 256 -14.17 17.31 -1.37
C TYR A 256 -15.61 17.86 -1.39
N THR A 257 -15.96 18.79 -2.26
CA THR A 257 -17.33 19.30 -2.39
C THR A 257 -18.29 18.24 -2.93
N HIS A 258 -17.84 17.39 -3.85
CA HIS A 258 -18.64 16.26 -4.32
C HIS A 258 -18.95 15.25 -3.21
N LEU A 259 -18.02 15.00 -2.29
CA LEU A 259 -18.26 14.12 -1.13
C LEU A 259 -19.27 14.70 -0.14
N ARG A 260 -19.15 15.99 0.20
CA ARG A 260 -20.09 16.66 1.12
C ARG A 260 -21.52 16.66 0.57
N ALA A 261 -21.70 16.78 -0.74
CA ALA A 261 -23.02 16.70 -1.36
C ALA A 261 -23.65 15.31 -1.16
N HIS A 262 -22.89 14.23 -1.29
CA HIS A 262 -23.38 12.87 -1.05
C HIS A 262 -23.64 12.54 0.44
N GLU A 263 -22.89 13.12 1.37
CA GLU A 263 -23.11 12.94 2.81
C GLU A 263 -24.40 13.66 3.29
N THR A 264 -24.78 14.79 2.67
CA THR A 264 -26.00 15.55 3.03
C THR A 264 -27.28 14.96 2.46
N ASP A 265 -27.24 14.15 1.43
CA ASP A 265 -28.41 13.50 0.82
C ASP A 265 -28.82 12.21 1.58
N GLN A 266 -28.14 11.83 2.65
CA GLN A 266 -28.43 10.63 3.45
C GLN A 266 -29.13 10.93 4.80
N TYR A 267 -29.57 12.18 5.05
CA TYR A 267 -30.35 12.57 6.26
C TYR A 267 -31.70 13.14 5.90
#